data_59e9211c45942f25b69be19257033616
#
_entry.id   59e9211c45942f25b69be19257033616
#
_cell.length_a   1.000
_cell.length_b   1.000
_cell.length_c   1.000
_cell.angle_alpha   90.00
_cell.angle_beta   90.00
_cell.angle_gamma   90.00
#
_symmetry.space_group_name_H-M   'P 1'
#
loop_
_entity.id
_entity.type
_entity.pdbx_description
1 polymer ?
#
loop_
_entity_poly.entity_id
_entity_poly.type
_entity_poly.pdbx_seq_one_letter_code
_entity_poly.pdbx_strand_id
1 'polypeptide(L)'
;MVQITKSLGLCLQQNLLFNYLTVSEHLYFYCVVSQKRYQYLKRHVLMETDHMLAAFSLLNKRNEFSCSLSGGMKRRLSMIIALIGGSKVVILDEPTSGMDPASRRATWDVLQQYKQDHTILLTTHYMDEADFLGDRIAIMVNGSLRCCGSSVFLKKIYGLSL
;
A
#
# COMPACT_ATOMS: atom_id res chain seq x y z
N MET A 1 -23.13 6.81 -4.52
CA MET A 1 -21.93 7.33 -3.86
C MET A 1 -21.46 6.55 -2.62
N VAL A 2 -22.36 6.01 -1.82
CA VAL A 2 -22.01 5.33 -0.52
C VAL A 2 -21.31 3.96 -0.67
N GLN A 3 -21.37 3.29 -1.83
CA GLN A 3 -20.74 1.97 -2.00
C GLN A 3 -19.24 2.02 -2.33
N ILE A 4 -18.75 3.08 -2.95
CA ILE A 4 -17.34 3.21 -3.37
C ILE A 4 -16.43 3.43 -2.17
N THR A 5 -16.86 4.23 -1.19
CA THR A 5 -16.08 4.51 0.02
C THR A 5 -15.90 3.32 0.95
N LYS A 6 -16.71 2.26 0.79
CA LYS A 6 -16.64 1.04 1.61
C LYS A 6 -15.59 0.04 1.13
N SER A 7 -15.07 0.20 -0.09
CA SER A 7 -14.12 -0.71 -0.73
C SER A 7 -12.84 -0.02 -1.18
N LEU A 8 -12.56 1.18 -0.67
CA LEU A 8 -11.40 1.98 -1.02
C LEU A 8 -10.40 2.00 0.13
N GLY A 9 -9.18 1.53 -0.11
CA GLY A 9 -8.01 1.74 0.74
C GLY A 9 -7.19 2.91 0.24
N LEU A 10 -6.67 3.73 1.15
CA LEU A 10 -5.89 4.91 0.80
C LEU A 10 -4.62 4.99 1.65
N CYS A 11 -3.46 5.03 0.99
CA CYS A 11 -2.18 5.34 1.60
C CYS A 11 -1.65 6.65 1.01
N LEU A 12 -1.79 7.73 1.77
CA LEU A 12 -1.31 9.06 1.38
C LEU A 12 0.22 9.14 1.46
N GLN A 13 0.82 10.10 0.77
CA GLN A 13 2.26 10.37 0.83
C GLN A 13 2.72 10.66 2.27
N GLN A 14 1.92 11.37 3.06
CA GLN A 14 2.17 11.57 4.49
C GLN A 14 1.59 10.42 5.31
N ASN A 15 2.37 9.93 6.29
CA ASN A 15 1.93 8.86 7.19
C ASN A 15 1.00 9.43 8.26
N LEU A 16 -0.30 9.19 8.12
CA LEU A 16 -1.32 9.60 9.10
C LEU A 16 -1.46 8.50 10.16
N LEU A 17 -0.59 8.54 11.17
CA LEU A 17 -0.56 7.56 12.27
C LEU A 17 -0.78 8.27 13.61
N PHE A 18 -1.43 7.57 14.53
CA PHE A 18 -1.64 8.04 15.92
C PHE A 18 -0.40 7.70 16.76
N ASN A 19 0.34 8.67 17.22
CA ASN A 19 1.63 8.51 17.88
C ASN A 19 1.62 7.51 19.04
N TYR A 20 0.53 7.46 19.81
CA TYR A 20 0.39 6.66 21.02
C TYR A 20 -0.45 5.39 20.86
N LEU A 21 -0.73 4.99 19.63
CA LEU A 21 -1.24 3.65 19.34
C LEU A 21 -0.07 2.75 18.93
N THR A 22 -0.11 1.51 19.38
CA THR A 22 0.79 0.46 18.91
C THR A 22 0.46 0.07 17.47
N VAL A 23 1.37 -0.61 16.82
CA VAL A 23 1.17 -1.14 15.47
C VAL A 23 -0.08 -2.01 15.40
N SER A 24 -0.27 -2.93 16.35
CA SER A 24 -1.46 -3.80 16.39
C SER A 24 -2.76 -3.04 16.65
N GLU A 25 -2.72 -2.02 17.51
CA GLU A 25 -3.90 -1.18 17.80
C GLU A 25 -4.33 -0.37 16.58
N HIS A 26 -3.38 0.15 15.77
CA HIS A 26 -3.70 0.80 14.50
C HIS A 26 -4.46 -0.14 13.58
N LEU A 27 -3.92 -1.35 13.36
CA LEU A 27 -4.52 -2.30 12.44
C LEU A 27 -5.88 -2.75 12.92
N TYR A 28 -6.03 -3.00 14.22
CA TYR A 28 -7.33 -3.32 14.81
C TYR A 28 -8.33 -2.18 14.62
N PHE A 29 -7.94 -0.94 14.92
CA PHE A 29 -8.78 0.24 14.76
C PHE A 29 -9.28 0.39 13.32
N TYR A 30 -8.37 0.40 12.35
CA TYR A 30 -8.73 0.57 10.95
C TYR A 30 -9.52 -0.62 10.39
N CYS A 31 -9.24 -1.83 10.82
CA CYS A 31 -9.99 -3.01 10.44
C CYS A 31 -11.46 -2.92 10.94
N VAL A 32 -11.66 -2.50 12.17
CA VAL A 32 -13.00 -2.32 12.76
C VAL A 32 -13.77 -1.19 12.08
N VAL A 33 -13.09 -0.06 11.79
CA VAL A 33 -13.72 1.10 11.14
C VAL A 33 -14.08 0.79 9.68
N SER A 34 -13.24 0.06 8.96
CA SER A 34 -13.47 -0.30 7.55
C SER A 34 -14.54 -1.37 7.39
N GLN A 35 -14.60 -2.33 8.30
CA GLN A 35 -15.57 -3.42 8.29
C GLN A 35 -16.80 -3.02 9.07
N LYS A 36 -17.87 -2.59 8.38
CA LYS A 36 -19.21 -2.36 8.99
C LYS A 36 -19.89 -3.63 9.53
N ARG A 37 -19.22 -4.76 9.57
CA ARG A 37 -19.70 -6.02 10.13
C ARG A 37 -19.05 -6.27 11.49
N TYR A 38 -19.63 -5.71 12.51
CA TYR A 38 -19.28 -5.86 13.94
C TYR A 38 -19.24 -7.33 14.45
N GLN A 39 -19.57 -8.32 13.61
CA GLN A 39 -19.74 -9.73 14.01
C GLN A 39 -18.66 -10.70 13.54
N TYR A 40 -17.71 -10.29 12.73
CA TYR A 40 -16.61 -11.19 12.37
C TYR A 40 -15.50 -11.12 13.42
N LEU A 41 -15.64 -12.03 14.38
CA LEU A 41 -14.66 -12.57 15.33
C LEU A 41 -13.28 -11.84 15.34
N LYS A 42 -13.03 -11.20 16.49
CA LYS A 42 -11.70 -10.69 16.92
C LYS A 42 -10.53 -11.58 16.46
N ARG A 43 -10.74 -12.90 16.38
CA ARG A 43 -9.77 -13.90 15.94
C ARG A 43 -9.40 -13.77 14.45
N HIS A 44 -10.35 -13.51 13.54
CA HIS A 44 -10.07 -13.31 12.12
C HIS A 44 -9.26 -12.03 11.87
N VAL A 45 -9.62 -10.94 12.52
CA VAL A 45 -8.89 -9.68 12.45
C VAL A 45 -7.44 -9.86 12.91
N LEU A 46 -7.24 -10.59 14.03
CA LEU A 46 -5.89 -10.84 14.55
C LEU A 46 -5.04 -11.70 13.59
N MET A 47 -5.63 -12.73 12.97
CA MET A 47 -4.91 -13.56 12.00
C MET A 47 -4.54 -12.78 10.73
N GLU A 48 -5.45 -11.97 10.20
CA GLU A 48 -5.21 -11.11 9.05
C GLU A 48 -4.12 -10.07 9.35
N THR A 49 -4.19 -9.42 10.52
CA THR A 49 -3.18 -8.44 10.94
C THR A 49 -1.80 -9.07 11.08
N ASP A 50 -1.68 -10.26 11.67
CA ASP A 50 -0.40 -10.93 11.86
C ASP A 50 0.20 -11.37 10.52
N HIS A 51 -0.61 -11.86 9.60
CA HIS A 51 -0.18 -12.20 8.24
C HIS A 51 0.37 -10.96 7.51
N MET A 52 -0.35 -9.83 7.57
CA MET A 52 0.09 -8.57 6.96
C MET A 52 1.38 -8.04 7.59
N LEU A 53 1.48 -8.08 8.92
CA LEU A 53 2.69 -7.66 9.62
C LEU A 53 3.90 -8.53 9.27
N ALA A 54 3.70 -9.83 9.09
CA ALA A 54 4.76 -10.75 8.66
C ALA A 54 5.21 -10.43 7.23
N ALA A 55 4.26 -10.26 6.29
CA ALA A 55 4.55 -9.94 4.89
C ALA A 55 5.36 -8.64 4.75
N PHE A 56 5.03 -7.61 5.51
CA PHE A 56 5.75 -6.32 5.53
C PHE A 56 6.92 -6.26 6.52
N SER A 57 7.35 -7.39 7.10
CA SER A 57 8.47 -7.48 8.06
C SER A 57 8.32 -6.53 9.26
N LEU A 58 7.10 -6.41 9.80
CA LEU A 58 6.76 -5.60 10.97
C LEU A 58 6.26 -6.43 12.16
N LEU A 59 6.23 -7.76 12.08
CA LEU A 59 5.67 -8.61 13.12
C LEU A 59 6.37 -8.44 14.48
N ASN A 60 7.69 -8.27 14.47
CA ASN A 60 8.48 -8.01 15.66
C ASN A 60 8.23 -6.63 16.29
N LYS A 61 7.56 -5.74 15.59
CA LYS A 61 7.19 -4.38 16.03
C LYS A 61 5.72 -4.25 16.42
N ARG A 62 5.00 -5.36 16.50
CA ARG A 62 3.56 -5.41 16.75
C ARG A 62 3.11 -4.55 17.95
N ASN A 63 3.86 -4.61 19.06
CA ASN A 63 3.53 -3.93 20.31
C ASN A 63 4.26 -2.59 20.51
N GLU A 64 5.03 -2.16 19.51
CA GLU A 64 5.72 -0.86 19.55
C GLU A 64 4.75 0.28 19.21
N PHE A 65 4.91 1.41 19.87
CA PHE A 65 4.19 2.62 19.51
C PHE A 65 4.65 3.15 18.15
N SER A 66 3.73 3.71 17.37
CA SER A 66 4.06 4.23 16.04
C SER A 66 5.10 5.36 16.07
N CYS A 67 5.15 6.15 17.15
CA CYS A 67 6.16 7.19 17.31
C CYS A 67 7.60 6.64 17.34
N SER A 68 7.81 5.41 17.82
CA SER A 68 9.14 4.76 17.90
C SER A 68 9.59 4.11 16.60
N LEU A 69 8.72 4.01 15.60
CA LEU A 69 9.04 3.41 14.31
C LEU A 69 9.90 4.33 13.44
N SER A 70 10.80 3.75 12.65
CA SER A 70 11.50 4.49 11.58
C SER A 70 10.53 4.97 10.49
N GLY A 71 10.95 5.93 9.67
CA GLY A 71 10.14 6.45 8.55
C GLY A 71 9.67 5.34 7.61
N GLY A 72 10.56 4.43 7.20
CA GLY A 72 10.22 3.29 6.36
C GLY A 72 9.26 2.29 7.03
N MET A 73 9.37 2.08 8.37
CA MET A 73 8.42 1.25 9.11
C MET A 73 7.03 1.91 9.19
N LYS A 74 6.98 3.22 9.43
CA LYS A 74 5.72 3.99 9.40
C LYS A 74 5.06 3.90 8.04
N ARG A 75 5.85 3.99 6.96
CA ARG A 75 5.35 3.89 5.60
C ARG A 75 4.75 2.50 5.32
N ARG A 76 5.44 1.43 5.72
CA ARG A 76 4.92 0.05 5.63
C ARG A 76 3.64 -0.13 6.43
N LEU A 77 3.56 0.39 7.65
CA LEU A 77 2.32 0.36 8.44
C LEU A 77 1.17 1.09 7.74
N SER A 78 1.41 2.26 7.14
CA SER A 78 0.39 3.00 6.38
C SER A 78 -0.12 2.22 5.15
N MET A 79 0.76 1.47 4.46
CA MET A 79 0.35 0.56 3.38
C MET A 79 -0.50 -0.59 3.89
N ILE A 80 -0.12 -1.23 5.00
CA ILE A 80 -0.93 -2.30 5.60
C ILE A 80 -2.32 -1.78 5.93
N ILE A 81 -2.43 -0.58 6.53
CA ILE A 81 -3.72 0.05 6.83
C ILE A 81 -4.60 0.22 5.57
N ALA A 82 -4.00 0.58 4.45
CA ALA A 82 -4.73 0.74 3.19
C ALA A 82 -5.19 -0.60 2.58
N LEU A 83 -4.42 -1.67 2.79
CA LEU A 83 -4.68 -3.00 2.24
C LEU A 83 -5.63 -3.82 3.12
N ILE A 84 -5.60 -3.61 4.45
CA ILE A 84 -6.42 -4.38 5.39
C ILE A 84 -7.90 -4.00 5.29
N GLY A 85 -8.78 -4.92 5.65
CA GLY A 85 -10.22 -4.64 5.68
C GLY A 85 -10.94 -4.92 4.35
N GLY A 86 -10.33 -5.66 3.43
CA GLY A 86 -10.97 -6.16 2.19
C GLY A 86 -11.27 -5.06 1.16
N SER A 87 -10.46 -4.02 1.11
CA SER A 87 -10.55 -2.97 0.09
C SER A 87 -10.26 -3.54 -1.30
N LYS A 88 -11.24 -3.50 -2.20
CA LYS A 88 -11.07 -3.98 -3.58
C LYS A 88 -10.22 -3.04 -4.45
N VAL A 89 -10.24 -1.77 -4.13
CA VAL A 89 -9.46 -0.72 -4.79
C VAL A 89 -8.55 -0.07 -3.76
N VAL A 90 -7.28 0.02 -4.05
CA VAL A 90 -6.28 0.62 -3.15
C VAL A 90 -5.51 1.70 -3.91
N ILE A 91 -5.44 2.89 -3.33
CA ILE A 91 -4.64 4.01 -3.86
C ILE A 91 -3.42 4.18 -2.98
N LEU A 92 -2.24 4.08 -3.59
CA LEU A 92 -0.94 4.22 -2.93
C LEU A 92 -0.20 5.41 -3.53
N ASP A 93 -0.03 6.46 -2.75
CA ASP A 93 0.65 7.67 -3.20
C ASP A 93 2.12 7.63 -2.75
N GLU A 94 3.04 7.40 -3.72
CA GLU A 94 4.49 7.22 -3.54
C GLU A 94 4.84 6.23 -2.40
N PRO A 95 4.34 4.98 -2.43
CA PRO A 95 4.38 4.07 -1.27
C PRO A 95 5.79 3.73 -0.79
N THR A 96 6.79 3.72 -1.65
CA THR A 96 8.16 3.35 -1.30
C THR A 96 9.12 4.54 -1.19
N SER A 97 8.59 5.77 -1.26
CA SER A 97 9.40 6.98 -1.09
C SER A 97 10.13 6.99 0.26
N GLY A 98 11.42 7.32 0.24
CA GLY A 98 12.26 7.35 1.43
C GLY A 98 12.67 5.98 2.00
N MET A 99 12.36 4.87 1.31
CA MET A 99 12.86 3.54 1.68
C MET A 99 14.24 3.27 1.07
N ASP A 100 15.04 2.47 1.77
CA ASP A 100 16.25 1.89 1.21
C ASP A 100 15.94 0.88 0.08
N PRO A 101 16.87 0.61 -0.85
CA PRO A 101 16.60 -0.25 -2.01
C PRO A 101 16.14 -1.67 -1.66
N ALA A 102 16.66 -2.27 -0.59
CA ALA A 102 16.29 -3.61 -0.17
C ALA A 102 14.86 -3.65 0.38
N SER A 103 14.50 -2.69 1.25
CA SER A 103 13.14 -2.54 1.77
C SER A 103 12.13 -2.24 0.66
N ARG A 104 12.53 -1.45 -0.34
CA ARG A 104 11.71 -1.14 -1.52
C ARG A 104 11.38 -2.42 -2.29
N ARG A 105 12.40 -3.22 -2.64
CA ARG A 105 12.21 -4.47 -3.38
C ARG A 105 11.29 -5.44 -2.61
N ALA A 106 11.53 -5.64 -1.32
CA ALA A 106 10.68 -6.49 -0.49
C ALA A 106 9.21 -6.00 -0.46
N THR A 107 8.99 -4.68 -0.45
CA THR A 107 7.65 -4.10 -0.53
C THR A 107 7.00 -4.36 -1.88
N TRP A 108 7.74 -4.26 -2.98
CA TRP A 108 7.23 -4.57 -4.31
C TRP A 108 6.80 -6.02 -4.46
N ASP A 109 7.56 -6.97 -3.91
CA ASP A 109 7.22 -8.39 -3.94
C ASP A 109 5.88 -8.65 -3.22
N VAL A 110 5.64 -7.96 -2.11
CA VAL A 110 4.35 -8.04 -1.40
C VAL A 110 3.22 -7.43 -2.24
N LEU A 111 3.40 -6.22 -2.79
CA LEU A 111 2.39 -5.56 -3.61
C LEU A 111 2.07 -6.37 -4.89
N GLN A 112 3.06 -7.04 -5.47
CA GLN A 112 2.88 -7.91 -6.64
C GLN A 112 1.95 -9.10 -6.33
N GLN A 113 1.99 -9.64 -5.13
CA GLN A 113 1.07 -10.69 -4.68
C GLN A 113 -0.35 -10.12 -4.46
N TYR A 114 -0.44 -8.96 -3.79
CA TYR A 114 -1.73 -8.33 -3.48
C TYR A 114 -2.51 -7.86 -4.71
N LYS A 115 -1.84 -7.46 -5.80
CA LYS A 115 -2.52 -7.01 -7.01
C LYS A 115 -3.34 -8.10 -7.71
N GLN A 116 -3.16 -9.37 -7.39
CA GLN A 116 -3.94 -10.47 -7.98
C GLN A 116 -5.42 -10.38 -7.62
N ASP A 117 -5.73 -9.96 -6.39
CA ASP A 117 -7.09 -9.89 -5.85
C ASP A 117 -7.60 -8.45 -5.71
N HIS A 118 -6.73 -7.45 -5.97
CA HIS A 118 -7.02 -6.03 -5.75
C HIS A 118 -6.66 -5.18 -6.96
N THR A 119 -7.43 -4.13 -7.19
CA THR A 119 -7.04 -3.07 -8.13
C THR A 119 -6.19 -2.04 -7.37
N ILE A 120 -4.92 -1.92 -7.74
CA ILE A 120 -4.00 -0.97 -7.11
C ILE A 120 -3.74 0.19 -8.08
N LEU A 121 -4.05 1.41 -7.65
CA LEU A 121 -3.61 2.63 -8.29
C LEU A 121 -2.41 3.17 -7.52
N LEU A 122 -1.24 3.19 -8.15
CA LEU A 122 0.01 3.60 -7.54
C LEU A 122 0.58 4.83 -8.25
N THR A 123 0.96 5.85 -7.49
CA THR A 123 1.77 6.96 -8.02
C THR A 123 3.23 6.74 -7.63
N THR A 124 4.14 7.06 -8.52
CA THR A 124 5.57 6.95 -8.24
C THR A 124 6.38 7.86 -9.16
N HIS A 125 7.55 8.28 -8.70
CA HIS A 125 8.57 8.92 -9.51
C HIS A 125 9.73 7.94 -9.83
N TYR A 126 9.65 6.70 -9.37
CA TYR A 126 10.60 5.64 -9.67
C TYR A 126 10.13 4.85 -10.90
N MET A 127 10.88 4.93 -12.00
CA MET A 127 10.53 4.24 -13.24
C MET A 127 10.63 2.72 -13.11
N ASP A 128 11.60 2.23 -12.34
CA ASP A 128 11.77 0.81 -12.02
C ASP A 128 10.59 0.24 -11.21
N GLU A 129 10.00 1.02 -10.30
CA GLU A 129 8.78 0.65 -9.59
C GLU A 129 7.58 0.55 -10.54
N ALA A 130 7.40 1.54 -11.40
CA ALA A 130 6.33 1.53 -12.38
C ALA A 130 6.45 0.35 -13.36
N ASP A 131 7.68 0.03 -13.79
CA ASP A 131 7.97 -1.08 -14.70
C ASP A 131 7.70 -2.45 -14.05
N PHE A 132 8.07 -2.60 -12.78
CA PHE A 132 7.92 -3.86 -12.05
C PHE A 132 6.47 -4.15 -11.63
N LEU A 133 5.76 -3.13 -11.13
CA LEU A 133 4.41 -3.30 -10.56
C LEU A 133 3.29 -3.05 -11.56
N GLY A 134 3.50 -2.17 -12.55
CA GLY A 134 2.43 -1.66 -13.40
C GLY A 134 2.02 -2.60 -14.52
N ASP A 135 0.78 -3.07 -14.54
CA ASP A 135 0.18 -3.70 -15.72
C ASP A 135 -0.11 -2.64 -16.80
N ARG A 136 -0.48 -1.44 -16.36
CA ARG A 136 -0.64 -0.25 -17.19
C ARG A 136 0.04 0.94 -16.50
N ILE A 137 0.79 1.70 -17.29
CA ILE A 137 1.53 2.87 -16.85
C ILE A 137 0.96 4.10 -17.54
N ALA A 138 0.66 5.12 -16.75
CA ALA A 138 0.22 6.43 -17.22
C ALA A 138 1.29 7.46 -16.91
N ILE A 139 1.81 8.15 -17.92
CA ILE A 139 2.83 9.20 -17.75
C ILE A 139 2.15 10.56 -17.73
N MET A 140 2.33 11.27 -16.61
CA MET A 140 1.78 12.59 -16.35
C MET A 140 2.87 13.66 -16.51
N VAL A 141 2.57 14.74 -17.24
CA VAL A 141 3.46 15.90 -17.36
C VAL A 141 2.63 17.17 -17.20
N ASN A 142 3.02 18.01 -16.25
CA ASN A 142 2.31 19.28 -15.96
C ASN A 142 0.80 19.09 -15.77
N GLY A 143 0.38 18.08 -15.01
CA GLY A 143 -1.02 17.79 -14.74
C GLY A 143 -1.80 17.15 -15.88
N SER A 144 -1.16 16.88 -17.04
CA SER A 144 -1.79 16.30 -18.21
C SER A 144 -1.29 14.89 -18.50
N LEU A 145 -2.19 13.98 -18.85
CA LEU A 145 -1.83 12.63 -19.30
C LEU A 145 -1.19 12.72 -20.69
N ARG A 146 0.05 12.28 -20.82
CA ARG A 146 0.79 12.28 -22.09
C ARG A 146 0.71 10.96 -22.83
N CYS A 147 0.81 9.87 -22.12
CA CYS A 147 0.64 8.53 -22.70
C CYS A 147 0.22 7.53 -21.64
N CYS A 148 -0.38 6.43 -22.09
CA CYS A 148 -0.79 5.34 -21.23
C CYS A 148 -0.70 4.02 -22.02
N GLY A 149 -0.11 3.00 -21.39
CA GLY A 149 0.04 1.69 -22.01
C GLY A 149 0.71 0.69 -21.09
N SER A 150 0.97 -0.52 -21.60
CA SER A 150 1.84 -1.47 -20.90
C SER A 150 3.30 -1.00 -20.94
N SER A 151 4.12 -1.45 -20.01
CA SER A 151 5.57 -1.19 -20.00
C SER A 151 6.21 -1.54 -21.35
N VAL A 152 5.94 -2.71 -21.88
CA VAL A 152 6.46 -3.18 -23.18
C VAL A 152 6.05 -2.26 -24.33
N PHE A 153 4.80 -1.81 -24.36
CA PHE A 153 4.31 -0.88 -25.38
C PHE A 153 5.02 0.47 -25.30
N LEU A 154 5.16 1.04 -24.10
CA LEU A 154 5.81 2.34 -23.92
C LEU A 154 7.31 2.28 -24.25
N LYS A 155 8.01 1.22 -23.88
CA LYS A 155 9.41 0.99 -24.24
C LYS A 155 9.60 0.91 -25.77
N LYS A 156 8.70 0.22 -26.46
CA LYS A 156 8.76 0.08 -27.93
C LYS A 156 8.55 1.41 -28.65
N ILE A 157 7.62 2.25 -28.19
CA ILE A 157 7.27 3.52 -28.87
C ILE A 157 8.27 4.62 -28.57
N TYR A 158 8.72 4.73 -27.31
CA TYR A 158 9.51 5.87 -26.85
C TYR A 158 11.01 5.55 -26.72
N GLY A 159 11.42 4.31 -26.98
CA GLY A 159 12.83 3.89 -26.87
C GLY A 159 13.39 4.02 -25.43
N LEU A 160 12.51 4.09 -24.44
CA LEU A 160 12.88 4.28 -23.05
C LEU A 160 13.29 2.94 -22.43
N SER A 161 14.53 2.86 -21.95
CA SER A 161 14.84 1.95 -20.85
C SER A 161 14.17 2.54 -19.60
N LEU A 162 12.98 2.04 -19.27
CA LEU A 162 12.33 2.33 -18.00
C LEU A 162 13.07 1.60 -16.87
#